data_65d6fc324bbee74bc3c55d97f79fc1ca
#
_entry.id   65d6fc324bbee74bc3c55d97f79fc1ca
#
_cell.length_a   1.000
_cell.length_b   1.000
_cell.length_c   1.000
_cell.angle_alpha   90.00
_cell.angle_beta   90.00
_cell.angle_gamma   90.00
#
_symmetry.space_group_name_H-M   'P 1'
#
loop_
_entity.id
_entity.type
_entity.pdbx_description
1 polymer ?
#
loop_
_entity_poly.entity_id
_entity_poly.type
_entity_poly.pdbx_seq_one_letter_code
_entity_poly.pdbx_strand_id
1 'polypeptide(L)'
;MPEFQCFVPGTPRPQGSKRHVGGGRMVESSKYVKAWRAKITQTAQRTHHGKPPLTGPHRLDLVLIMPARKKEKDPGGWHTVKPDLDKLIRAIDDAITTAGIITDDSTISAITALKRRAKKTSHPAHTSPSHR
;
A
#
# COMPACT_ATOMS: atom_id res chain seq x y z
N MET A 1 -4.55 5.91 -19.63
CA MET A 1 -3.54 6.45 -18.78
C MET A 1 -4.07 6.81 -17.44
N PRO A 2 -3.40 6.45 -16.41
CA PRO A 2 -3.86 6.80 -15.08
C PRO A 2 -3.69 8.29 -14.84
N GLU A 3 -4.60 8.88 -14.12
CA GLU A 3 -4.49 10.29 -13.79
C GLU A 3 -3.52 10.49 -12.64
N PHE A 4 -3.22 9.47 -11.91
CA PHE A 4 -2.30 9.56 -10.81
C PHE A 4 -1.63 8.22 -10.62
N GLN A 5 -0.35 8.21 -10.42
CA GLN A 5 0.33 6.98 -10.04
C GLN A 5 1.58 7.32 -9.28
N CYS A 6 1.93 6.48 -8.36
CA CYS A 6 3.18 6.65 -7.62
C CYS A 6 3.66 5.31 -7.10
N PHE A 7 4.92 5.25 -6.73
CA PHE A 7 5.50 4.08 -6.13
C PHE A 7 5.90 4.45 -4.72
N VAL A 8 5.51 3.64 -3.75
CA VAL A 8 5.85 3.89 -2.36
C VAL A 8 6.74 2.76 -1.87
N PRO A 9 8.00 3.03 -1.61
CA PRO A 9 8.89 1.98 -1.13
C PRO A 9 8.54 1.58 0.29
N GLY A 10 8.76 0.35 0.62
CA GLY A 10 8.50 -0.15 1.97
C GLY A 10 7.72 -1.43 1.96
N THR A 11 7.39 -1.91 3.13
CA THR A 11 6.62 -3.14 3.27
C THR A 11 5.17 -2.77 3.51
N PRO A 12 4.25 -3.22 2.68
CA PRO A 12 2.84 -2.95 2.92
C PRO A 12 2.39 -3.53 4.25
N ARG A 13 1.57 -2.78 4.97
CA ARG A 13 1.07 -3.19 6.28
C ARG A 13 -0.45 -3.16 6.29
N PRO A 14 -1.07 -4.10 6.95
CA PRO A 14 -2.53 -4.16 6.96
C PRO A 14 -3.16 -3.24 7.99
N GLN A 15 -4.32 -2.70 7.65
CA GLN A 15 -5.10 -1.92 8.59
C GLN A 15 -5.96 -2.94 9.31
N GLY A 16 -5.71 -3.18 10.54
CA GLY A 16 -6.44 -4.19 11.27
C GLY A 16 -7.81 -3.72 11.71
N SER A 17 -8.57 -4.62 12.25
CA SER A 17 -9.87 -4.24 12.72
C SER A 17 -9.66 -3.65 14.08
N LYS A 18 -10.59 -2.86 14.55
CA LYS A 18 -10.40 -2.25 15.76
C LYS A 18 -10.66 -3.09 16.93
N ARG A 19 -11.05 -4.30 16.81
CA ARG A 19 -11.34 -5.11 17.90
C ARG A 19 -10.13 -5.33 18.63
N HIS A 20 -10.01 -5.07 19.85
CA HIS A 20 -8.83 -5.30 20.46
C HIS A 20 -8.81 -6.38 21.29
N VAL A 21 -7.79 -7.03 21.42
CA VAL A 21 -7.70 -8.11 22.12
C VAL A 21 -6.55 -8.14 22.93
N GLY A 22 -5.94 -7.63 23.39
CA GLY A 22 -4.84 -7.82 24.17
C GLY A 22 -4.05 -6.72 24.00
N GLY A 23 -3.38 -6.19 24.79
CA GLY A 23 -2.71 -5.08 24.74
C GLY A 23 -1.55 -4.88 23.91
N GLY A 24 -0.49 -5.36 24.24
CA GLY A 24 0.76 -5.10 23.62
C GLY A 24 0.85 -5.33 22.14
N ARG A 25 0.35 -6.45 21.70
CA ARG A 25 0.45 -6.77 20.36
C ARG A 25 -0.30 -5.83 19.50
N MET A 26 -1.44 -5.41 19.90
CA MET A 26 -2.22 -4.53 19.12
C MET A 26 -1.55 -3.21 18.96
N VAL A 27 -0.95 -2.72 19.98
CA VAL A 27 -0.26 -1.45 19.95
C VAL A 27 0.86 -1.48 18.96
N GLU A 28 1.61 -2.54 18.95
CA GLU A 28 2.70 -2.66 18.07
C GLU A 28 2.26 -2.70 16.64
N SER A 29 1.22 -3.43 16.34
CA SER A 29 0.73 -3.53 15.00
C SER A 29 0.23 -2.20 14.55
N SER A 30 -0.43 -1.46 15.37
CA SER A 30 -0.93 -0.16 15.05
C SER A 30 0.17 0.80 14.67
N LYS A 31 1.29 0.68 15.32
CA LYS A 31 2.41 1.52 15.06
C LYS A 31 2.93 1.33 13.65
N TYR A 32 3.06 0.09 13.22
CA TYR A 32 3.58 -0.20 11.89
C TYR A 32 2.64 0.29 10.77
N VAL A 33 1.34 0.11 10.94
CA VAL A 33 0.42 0.53 9.92
C VAL A 33 0.34 2.06 9.88
N LYS A 34 0.49 2.71 11.01
CA LYS A 34 0.48 4.13 11.05
C LYS A 34 1.65 4.70 10.27
N ALA A 35 2.81 4.15 10.45
CA ALA A 35 4.01 4.58 9.75
C ALA A 35 3.89 4.33 8.25
N TRP A 36 3.32 3.20 7.89
CA TRP A 36 3.13 2.85 6.49
C TRP A 36 2.14 3.83 5.83
N ARG A 37 1.03 4.11 6.49
CA ARG A 37 0.06 5.07 5.95
C ARG A 37 0.66 6.45 5.79
N ALA A 38 1.47 6.88 6.75
CA ALA A 38 2.13 8.17 6.67
C ALA A 38 3.04 8.24 5.46
N LYS A 39 3.74 7.15 5.17
CA LYS A 39 4.63 7.11 4.05
C LYS A 39 3.88 7.20 2.75
N ILE A 40 2.78 6.49 2.63
CA ILE A 40 1.95 6.55 1.42
C ILE A 40 1.42 7.97 1.26
N THR A 41 0.92 8.55 2.34
CA THR A 41 0.35 9.89 2.31
C THR A 41 1.37 10.91 1.82
N GLN A 42 2.57 10.87 2.37
CA GLN A 42 3.60 11.80 1.98
C GLN A 42 4.05 11.62 0.54
N THR A 43 4.22 10.39 0.13
CA THR A 43 4.64 10.09 -1.25
C THR A 43 3.56 10.55 -2.23
N ALA A 44 2.32 10.26 -1.91
CA ALA A 44 1.22 10.65 -2.77
C ALA A 44 1.07 12.16 -2.86
N GLN A 45 1.22 12.86 -1.75
CA GLN A 45 1.12 14.31 -1.74
C GLN A 45 2.22 14.93 -2.59
N ARG A 46 3.41 14.38 -2.48
CA ARG A 46 4.52 14.90 -3.24
C ARG A 46 4.28 14.72 -4.72
N THR A 47 3.77 13.57 -5.11
CA THR A 47 3.49 13.28 -6.51
C THR A 47 2.34 14.14 -7.04
N HIS A 48 1.36 14.41 -6.20
CA HIS A 48 0.16 15.15 -6.61
C HIS A 48 0.41 16.65 -6.70
N HIS A 49 1.42 17.12 -6.05
CA HIS A 49 1.82 18.52 -6.08
C HIS A 49 0.71 19.50 -5.69
N GLY A 50 -0.06 19.16 -4.71
CA GLY A 50 -1.10 20.05 -4.21
C GLY A 50 -2.26 20.32 -5.14
N LYS A 51 -2.38 19.53 -6.19
CA LYS A 51 -3.51 19.71 -7.08
C LYS A 51 -4.80 19.34 -6.38
N PRO A 52 -5.94 19.79 -6.87
CA PRO A 52 -7.21 19.42 -6.26
C PRO A 52 -7.44 17.91 -6.37
N PRO A 53 -8.26 17.35 -5.51
CA PRO A 53 -8.54 15.93 -5.58
C PRO A 53 -9.13 15.55 -6.94
N LEU A 54 -8.84 14.34 -7.36
CA LEU A 54 -9.40 13.84 -8.61
C LEU A 54 -10.88 13.60 -8.42
N THR A 55 -11.65 13.77 -9.48
CA THR A 55 -13.09 13.57 -9.37
C THR A 55 -13.43 12.14 -9.77
N GLY A 56 -14.33 11.54 -9.04
CA GLY A 56 -14.71 10.16 -9.27
C GLY A 56 -15.79 10.01 -10.29
N PRO A 57 -16.15 8.77 -10.63
CA PRO A 57 -15.75 7.56 -9.91
C PRO A 57 -14.30 7.19 -10.19
N HIS A 58 -13.69 6.45 -9.28
CA HIS A 58 -12.29 6.09 -9.42
C HIS A 58 -12.08 4.60 -9.57
N ARG A 59 -11.06 4.24 -10.30
CA ARG A 59 -10.60 2.88 -10.37
C ARG A 59 -9.23 2.86 -9.71
N LEU A 60 -9.02 1.96 -8.78
CA LEU A 60 -7.76 1.86 -8.08
C LEU A 60 -7.04 0.58 -8.49
N ASP A 61 -5.84 0.71 -8.99
CA ASP A 61 -5.04 -0.47 -9.36
C ASP A 61 -3.81 -0.51 -8.47
N LEU A 62 -3.62 -1.61 -7.78
CA LEU A 62 -2.54 -1.76 -6.82
C LEU A 62 -1.70 -3.00 -7.09
N VAL A 63 -0.40 -2.85 -6.94
CA VAL A 63 0.49 -4.00 -6.93
C VAL A 63 1.24 -3.92 -5.61
N LEU A 64 0.96 -4.85 -4.72
CA LEU A 64 1.55 -4.85 -3.41
C LEU A 64 2.68 -5.87 -3.37
N ILE A 65 3.90 -5.38 -3.16
CA ILE A 65 5.07 -6.25 -3.18
C ILE A 65 5.44 -6.56 -1.74
N MET A 66 5.29 -7.81 -1.38
CA MET A 66 5.59 -8.28 -0.03
C MET A 66 7.03 -8.77 0.02
N PRO A 67 7.69 -8.69 1.16
CA PRO A 67 9.09 -9.08 1.26
C PRO A 67 9.29 -10.55 0.89
N ALA A 68 10.40 -10.84 0.26
CA ALA A 68 10.73 -12.20 -0.08
C ALA A 68 11.09 -12.97 1.19
N ARG A 69 10.84 -14.25 1.20
CA ARG A 69 11.21 -15.05 2.34
C ARG A 69 12.69 -15.31 2.31
N LYS A 70 13.25 -15.71 3.45
CA LYS A 70 14.62 -15.97 3.52
C LYS A 70 15.03 -16.95 2.50
N LYS A 71 14.34 -18.02 2.24
CA LYS A 71 14.69 -18.96 1.23
C LYS A 71 13.55 -18.94 0.25
N GLU A 72 13.45 -17.87 -0.50
CA GLU A 72 12.36 -17.72 -1.41
C GLU A 72 12.45 -18.69 -2.58
N LYS A 73 11.44 -19.48 -2.79
CA LYS A 73 11.41 -20.42 -3.88
C LYS A 73 10.61 -19.94 -5.06
N ASP A 74 9.89 -18.86 -4.92
CA ASP A 74 9.06 -18.37 -6.01
C ASP A 74 9.11 -16.85 -6.06
N PRO A 75 10.27 -16.30 -6.39
CA PRO A 75 10.41 -14.85 -6.43
C PRO A 75 9.44 -14.25 -7.45
N GLY A 76 8.76 -13.19 -7.05
CA GLY A 76 7.79 -12.58 -7.95
C GLY A 76 6.46 -13.29 -8.01
N GLY A 77 6.31 -14.40 -7.32
CA GLY A 77 5.08 -15.17 -7.37
C GLY A 77 4.00 -14.61 -6.50
N TRP A 78 2.87 -15.30 -6.45
CA TRP A 78 1.76 -14.83 -5.66
C TRP A 78 2.04 -14.99 -4.18
N HIS A 79 1.71 -13.96 -3.40
CA HIS A 79 1.89 -14.02 -1.96
C HIS A 79 0.59 -14.51 -1.37
N THR A 80 0.59 -15.67 -0.78
CA THR A 80 -0.63 -16.32 -0.34
C THR A 80 -0.75 -16.52 1.16
N VAL A 81 0.05 -15.82 1.92
CA VAL A 81 -0.03 -15.89 3.37
C VAL A 81 -0.36 -14.51 3.91
N LYS A 82 -0.57 -14.39 5.19
CA LYS A 82 -0.89 -13.09 5.76
C LYS A 82 0.16 -12.06 5.42
N PRO A 83 -0.19 -10.80 5.35
CA PRO A 83 -1.49 -10.26 5.75
C PRO A 83 -2.54 -10.38 4.65
N ASP A 84 -3.80 -10.22 5.02
CA ASP A 84 -4.90 -10.35 4.08
C ASP A 84 -4.94 -9.17 3.12
N LEU A 85 -5.26 -9.44 1.90
CA LEU A 85 -5.26 -8.43 0.87
C LEU A 85 -6.22 -7.28 1.15
N ASP A 86 -7.41 -7.57 1.60
CA ASP A 86 -8.38 -6.52 1.86
C ASP A 86 -7.92 -5.55 2.93
N LYS A 87 -7.17 -6.02 3.90
CA LYS A 87 -6.66 -5.14 4.94
C LYS A 87 -5.53 -4.27 4.44
N LEU A 88 -4.78 -4.77 3.48
CA LEU A 88 -3.73 -3.98 2.85
C LEU A 88 -4.37 -2.88 2.00
N ILE A 89 -5.45 -3.20 1.32
CA ILE A 89 -6.15 -2.23 0.50
C ILE A 89 -6.71 -1.13 1.38
N ARG A 90 -7.26 -1.48 2.52
CA ARG A 90 -7.85 -0.51 3.42
C ARG A 90 -6.84 0.55 3.87
N ALA A 91 -5.63 0.13 4.17
CA ALA A 91 -4.60 1.06 4.60
C ALA A 91 -4.28 2.06 3.49
N ILE A 92 -4.30 1.60 2.24
CA ILE A 92 -4.01 2.46 1.11
C ILE A 92 -5.16 3.43 0.85
N ASP A 93 -6.39 2.94 0.92
CA ASP A 93 -7.56 3.79 0.73
C ASP A 93 -7.55 4.95 1.73
N ASP A 94 -7.25 4.66 2.96
CA ASP A 94 -7.20 5.69 4.00
C ASP A 94 -6.10 6.69 3.70
N ALA A 95 -4.98 6.21 3.27
CA ALA A 95 -3.82 7.08 3.02
C ALA A 95 -4.04 8.02 1.85
N ILE A 96 -4.62 7.54 0.76
CA ILE A 96 -4.82 8.39 -0.40
C ILE A 96 -5.95 9.39 -0.16
N THR A 97 -6.89 9.06 0.69
CA THR A 97 -7.93 10.00 1.08
C THR A 97 -7.31 11.09 1.96
N THR A 98 -6.49 10.70 2.90
CA THR A 98 -5.79 11.65 3.76
C THR A 98 -4.88 12.55 2.94
N ALA A 99 -4.26 12.01 1.92
CA ALA A 99 -3.36 12.78 1.08
C ALA A 99 -4.09 13.77 0.17
N GLY A 100 -5.39 13.65 0.06
CA GLY A 100 -6.14 14.55 -0.81
C GLY A 100 -6.13 14.15 -2.27
N ILE A 101 -5.79 12.92 -2.58
CA ILE A 101 -5.82 12.46 -3.96
C ILE A 101 -7.27 12.27 -4.38
N ILE A 102 -8.09 11.77 -3.47
CA ILE A 102 -9.52 11.61 -3.68
C ILE A 102 -10.23 12.21 -2.47
N THR A 103 -11.49 12.54 -2.60
CA THR A 103 -12.20 13.17 -1.50
C THR A 103 -12.69 12.18 -0.46
N ASP A 104 -13.02 11.00 -0.89
CA ASP A 104 -13.52 9.99 0.03
C ASP A 104 -13.40 8.63 -0.62
N ASP A 105 -13.12 7.61 0.15
CA ASP A 105 -12.91 6.27 -0.43
C ASP A 105 -14.22 5.69 -0.99
N SER A 106 -15.37 6.27 -0.65
CA SER A 106 -16.62 5.81 -1.23
C SER A 106 -16.68 6.09 -2.74
N THR A 107 -15.81 6.94 -3.24
CA THR A 107 -15.78 7.24 -4.68
C THR A 107 -15.00 6.19 -5.47
N ILE A 108 -14.37 5.26 -4.80
CA ILE A 108 -13.66 4.17 -5.49
C ILE A 108 -14.71 3.15 -5.89
N SER A 109 -14.86 2.95 -7.17
CA SER A 109 -15.89 2.06 -7.70
C SER A 109 -15.35 0.76 -8.26
N ALA A 110 -14.08 0.67 -8.47
CA ALA A 110 -13.45 -0.56 -8.96
C ALA A 110 -12.04 -0.67 -8.39
N ILE A 111 -11.63 -1.86 -8.02
CA ILE A 111 -10.29 -2.09 -7.51
C ILE A 111 -9.71 -3.35 -8.13
N THR A 112 -8.49 -3.25 -8.58
CA THR A 112 -7.73 -4.43 -8.98
C THR A 112 -6.49 -4.41 -8.11
N ALA A 113 -6.24 -5.45 -7.38
CA ALA A 113 -5.10 -5.50 -6.48
C ALA A 113 -4.39 -6.84 -6.56
N LEU A 114 -3.09 -6.79 -6.65
CA LEU A 114 -2.28 -7.99 -6.70
C LEU A 114 -1.33 -8.00 -5.52
N LYS A 115 -1.15 -9.13 -4.89
CA LYS A 115 -0.23 -9.26 -3.77
C LYS A 115 0.84 -10.25 -4.21
N ARG A 116 2.04 -9.76 -4.46
CA ARG A 116 3.12 -10.57 -5.02
C ARG A 116 4.35 -10.56 -4.12
N ARG A 117 5.21 -11.56 -4.27
CA ARG A 117 6.45 -11.62 -3.51
C ARG A 117 7.50 -10.83 -4.25
N ALA A 118 8.40 -10.23 -3.51
CA ALA A 118 9.50 -9.50 -4.09
C ALA A 118 10.40 -10.46 -4.86
N LYS A 119 11.00 -9.98 -5.89
CA LYS A 119 11.85 -10.82 -6.71
C LYS A 119 13.19 -11.08 -6.06
N LYS A 120 13.69 -10.18 -5.25
CA LYS A 120 14.93 -10.38 -4.61
C LYS A 120 14.85 -9.94 -3.22
N THR A 121 15.70 -10.46 -2.39
CA THR A 121 15.71 -10.07 -1.01
C THR A 121 16.58 -8.88 -0.84
N SER A 122 17.25 -8.43 -1.84
CA SER A 122 18.19 -7.40 -1.64
C SER A 122 17.56 -6.11 -1.55
N HIS A 123 18.28 -5.06 -1.45
CA HIS A 123 17.83 -3.88 -1.08
C HIS A 123 16.99 -3.24 -2.00
N PRO A 124 16.06 -2.69 -1.57
CA PRO A 124 15.14 -2.01 -2.36
C PRO A 124 15.74 -0.85 -3.03
N ALA A 125 16.71 -0.36 -2.48
CA ALA A 125 17.32 0.77 -3.01
C ALA A 125 17.68 0.57 -4.41
N HIS A 126 17.79 -0.60 -4.82
CA HIS A 126 18.14 -0.83 -5.99
C HIS A 126 17.16 -0.62 -6.94
N THR A 127 16.09 -0.39 -6.77
CA THR A 127 15.17 -0.28 -7.66
C THR A 127 15.47 0.80 -8.43
N SER A 128 15.94 0.72 -9.44
CA SER A 128 16.27 1.72 -10.19
C SER A 128 15.08 2.14 -10.88
N PRO A 129 14.91 3.32 -11.02
CA PRO A 129 13.77 3.83 -11.60
C PRO A 129 13.65 3.50 -13.02
N SER A 130 14.65 3.14 -13.57
CA SER A 130 14.59 2.88 -14.92
C SER A 130 13.84 1.72 -15.15
N HIS A 131 13.60 1.04 -14.25
CA HIS A 131 13.00 -0.05 -14.45
C HIS A 131 11.77 0.07 -14.58
N ARG A 132 11.32 0.38 -14.88
CA ARG A 132 10.16 0.55 -14.98
C ARG A 132 9.73 0.07 -15.75
#